data_ae08d791ac367d732d2842ae510491ed
#
_entry.id   ae08d791ac367d732d2842ae510491ed
#
_cell.length_a   1.000
_cell.length_b   1.000
_cell.length_c   1.000
_cell.angle_alpha   90.00
_cell.angle_beta   90.00
_cell.angle_gamma   90.00
#
_symmetry.space_group_name_H-M   'P 1'
#
loop_
_entity.id
_entity.type
_entity.pdbx_description
1 polymer ?
#
loop_
_entity_poly.entity_id
_entity_poly.type
_entity_poly.pdbx_seq_one_letter_code
_entity_poly.pdbx_strand_id
1 'polypeptide(L)'
;MTDVVLTHMHMDHVGGLLVEGVKERLRPDLRIHVAAAEIKFWESPDFSRTSMPTGFPDAIRSTAKRFREEYQSQLRLFDDEQQVAPGVVVRRTGGHTPGHSVVRVASGGDRLTFAGDAVFA
;
A
#
# COMPACT_ATOMS: atom_id res chain seq x y z
N MET A 1 0.14 -3.56 -17.47
CA MET A 1 0.39 -2.89 -16.18
C MET A 1 1.77 -3.28 -15.70
N THR A 2 2.61 -2.31 -15.41
CA THR A 2 4.01 -2.53 -15.00
C THR A 2 4.25 -2.16 -13.55
N ASP A 3 3.43 -1.30 -13.00
CA ASP A 3 3.59 -0.75 -11.66
C ASP A 3 2.25 -0.67 -10.94
N VAL A 4 2.28 -0.98 -9.65
CA VAL A 4 1.19 -0.76 -8.71
C VAL A 4 1.73 0.12 -7.60
N VAL A 5 0.94 1.09 -7.16
CA VAL A 5 1.31 1.94 -6.02
C VAL A 5 0.26 1.75 -4.94
N LEU A 6 0.70 1.37 -3.76
CA LEU A 6 -0.18 1.19 -2.62
C LEU A 6 -0.15 2.43 -1.73
N THR A 7 -1.32 2.90 -1.34
CA THR A 7 -1.41 3.93 -0.31
C THR A 7 -1.05 3.33 1.05
N HIS A 8 -1.55 2.14 1.34
CA HIS A 8 -1.26 1.40 2.57
C HIS A 8 -1.72 -0.06 2.43
N MET A 9 -1.55 -0.87 3.48
CA MET A 9 -1.74 -2.32 3.39
C MET A 9 -2.97 -2.85 4.15
N HIS A 10 -4.00 -2.04 4.37
CA HIS A 10 -5.26 -2.57 4.88
C HIS A 10 -5.91 -3.52 3.86
N MET A 11 -6.78 -4.41 4.35
CA MET A 11 -7.37 -5.51 3.57
C MET A 11 -8.08 -5.03 2.30
N ASP A 12 -8.80 -3.94 2.38
CA ASP A 12 -9.57 -3.37 1.27
C ASP A 12 -8.69 -2.69 0.21
N HIS A 13 -7.38 -2.52 0.50
CA HIS A 13 -6.42 -1.94 -0.43
C HIS A 13 -5.46 -2.96 -1.05
N VAL A 14 -5.18 -4.07 -0.38
CA VAL A 14 -4.31 -5.12 -0.91
C VAL A 14 -5.05 -6.40 -1.27
N GLY A 15 -6.25 -6.58 -0.77
CA GLY A 15 -6.99 -7.83 -0.91
C GLY A 15 -7.25 -8.24 -2.36
N GLY A 16 -7.40 -7.29 -3.26
CA GLY A 16 -7.57 -7.57 -4.68
C GLY A 16 -6.40 -8.32 -5.30
N LEU A 17 -5.20 -8.10 -4.80
CA LEU A 17 -3.99 -8.79 -5.26
C LEU A 17 -3.90 -10.23 -4.73
N LEU A 18 -4.72 -10.58 -3.75
CA LEU A 18 -4.74 -11.89 -3.11
C LEU A 18 -5.89 -12.78 -3.59
N VAL A 19 -6.74 -12.28 -4.48
CA VAL A 19 -7.80 -13.07 -5.10
C VAL A 19 -7.18 -14.18 -5.93
N GLU A 20 -7.73 -15.40 -5.81
CA GLU A 20 -7.21 -16.57 -6.53
C GLU A 20 -7.14 -16.29 -8.03
N GLY A 21 -5.99 -16.63 -8.63
CA GLY A 21 -5.74 -16.46 -10.06
C GLY A 21 -5.26 -15.08 -10.48
N VAL A 22 -5.31 -14.07 -9.60
CA VAL A 22 -4.87 -12.70 -9.97
C VAL A 22 -3.37 -12.63 -10.17
N LYS A 23 -2.59 -13.19 -9.27
CA LYS A 23 -1.13 -13.13 -9.35
C LYS A 23 -0.60 -13.72 -10.64
N GLU A 24 -1.18 -14.83 -11.10
CA GLU A 24 -0.77 -15.52 -12.32
C GLU A 24 -1.06 -14.70 -13.58
N ARG A 25 -1.97 -13.74 -13.50
CA ARG A 25 -2.31 -12.83 -14.62
C ARG A 25 -1.49 -11.56 -14.63
N LEU A 26 -0.73 -11.30 -13.57
CA LEU A 26 0.15 -10.15 -13.49
C LEU A 26 1.51 -10.50 -14.07
N ARG A 27 2.20 -9.48 -14.57
CA ARG A 27 3.57 -9.66 -15.07
C ARG A 27 4.48 -10.13 -13.95
N PRO A 28 5.39 -11.08 -14.19
CA PRO A 28 6.35 -11.49 -13.16
C PRO A 28 7.27 -10.35 -12.70
N ASP A 29 7.52 -9.38 -13.57
CA ASP A 29 8.37 -8.23 -13.29
C ASP A 29 7.58 -7.00 -12.82
N LEU A 30 6.30 -7.17 -12.44
CA LEU A 30 5.49 -6.11 -11.86
C LEU A 30 6.19 -5.52 -10.64
N ARG A 31 6.20 -4.20 -10.53
CA ARG A 31 6.75 -3.49 -9.37
C ARG A 31 5.59 -2.96 -8.52
N ILE A 32 5.65 -3.23 -7.23
CA ILE A 32 4.66 -2.77 -6.26
C ILE A 32 5.34 -1.80 -5.31
N HIS A 33 4.99 -0.53 -5.43
CA HIS A 33 5.60 0.54 -4.63
C HIS A 33 4.81 0.75 -3.36
N VAL A 34 5.49 0.67 -2.23
CA VAL A 34 4.91 0.85 -0.90
C VAL A 34 5.96 1.47 0.02
N ALA A 35 5.52 2.30 0.97
CA ALA A 35 6.44 2.91 1.92
C ALA A 35 7.12 1.85 2.80
N ALA A 36 8.43 2.01 3.03
CA ALA A 36 9.18 1.14 3.93
C ALA A 36 8.57 1.13 5.33
N ALA A 37 8.09 2.27 5.80
CA ALA A 37 7.43 2.39 7.10
C ALA A 37 6.15 1.53 7.18
N GLU A 38 5.46 1.32 6.05
CA GLU A 38 4.28 0.47 6.01
C GLU A 38 4.65 -0.99 6.17
N ILE A 39 5.64 -1.45 5.42
CA ILE A 39 6.14 -2.83 5.54
C ILE A 39 6.64 -3.11 6.95
N LYS A 40 7.41 -2.19 7.51
CA LYS A 40 7.95 -2.32 8.87
C LYS A 40 6.84 -2.42 9.91
N PHE A 41 5.80 -1.59 9.80
CA PHE A 41 4.66 -1.65 10.73
C PHE A 41 3.98 -3.02 10.68
N TRP A 42 3.72 -3.56 9.49
CA TRP A 42 2.99 -4.82 9.33
C TRP A 42 3.82 -6.07 9.63
N GLU A 43 5.12 -5.93 9.81
CA GLU A 43 5.96 -7.02 10.34
C GLU A 43 5.62 -7.31 11.81
N SER A 44 5.26 -6.26 12.58
CA SER A 44 4.88 -6.38 13.99
C SER A 44 3.87 -5.28 14.33
N PRO A 45 2.62 -5.39 13.84
CA PRO A 45 1.64 -4.32 13.99
C PRO A 45 1.17 -4.19 15.44
N ASP A 46 1.06 -2.94 15.89
CA ASP A 46 0.57 -2.58 17.23
C ASP A 46 -0.80 -1.91 17.10
N PHE A 47 -1.84 -2.60 17.57
CA PHE A 47 -3.22 -2.12 17.57
C PHE A 47 -3.69 -1.64 18.95
N SER A 48 -2.77 -1.42 19.89
CA SER A 48 -3.11 -1.06 21.28
C SER A 48 -3.90 0.24 21.40
N ARG A 49 -3.77 1.14 20.43
CA ARG A 49 -4.47 2.44 20.41
C ARG A 49 -5.73 2.44 19.55
N THR A 50 -6.13 1.30 19.02
CA THR A 50 -7.30 1.20 18.16
C THR A 50 -8.38 0.36 18.84
N SER A 51 -9.65 0.66 18.51
CA SER A 51 -10.79 -0.12 18.94
C SER A 51 -11.37 -0.82 17.71
N MET A 52 -11.29 -2.15 17.68
CA MET A 52 -11.74 -2.95 16.56
C MET A 52 -12.58 -4.12 17.04
N PRO A 53 -13.53 -4.60 16.21
CA PRO A 53 -14.31 -5.82 16.53
C PRO A 53 -13.39 -7.01 16.78
N THR A 54 -13.83 -7.93 17.63
CA THR A 54 -13.12 -9.17 17.95
C THR A 54 -12.82 -9.95 16.66
N GLY A 55 -11.57 -10.40 16.51
CA GLY A 55 -11.10 -11.15 15.34
C GLY A 55 -10.64 -10.27 14.17
N PHE A 56 -11.03 -9.00 14.13
CA PHE A 56 -10.65 -8.09 13.04
C PHE A 56 -9.14 -7.81 12.99
N PRO A 57 -8.45 -7.56 14.11
CA PRO A 57 -7.00 -7.38 14.09
C PRO A 57 -6.25 -8.58 13.51
N ASP A 58 -6.69 -9.81 13.83
CA ASP A 58 -6.06 -11.02 13.32
C ASP A 58 -6.27 -11.16 11.81
N ALA A 59 -7.46 -10.84 11.31
CA ALA A 59 -7.75 -10.87 9.88
C ALA A 59 -6.88 -9.88 9.10
N ILE A 60 -6.75 -8.65 9.59
CA ILE A 60 -5.91 -7.63 8.97
C ILE A 60 -4.45 -8.07 8.97
N ARG A 61 -3.97 -8.58 10.10
CA ARG A 61 -2.59 -9.06 10.26
C ARG A 61 -2.28 -10.20 9.30
N SER A 62 -3.20 -11.17 9.20
CA SER A 62 -3.05 -12.32 8.30
C SER A 62 -2.99 -11.89 6.84
N THR A 63 -3.86 -10.98 6.44
CA THR A 63 -3.89 -10.46 5.06
C THR A 63 -2.60 -9.74 4.71
N ALA A 64 -2.10 -8.88 5.59
CA ALA A 64 -0.85 -8.16 5.39
C ALA A 64 0.35 -9.11 5.29
N LYS A 65 0.39 -10.14 6.14
CA LYS A 65 1.44 -11.16 6.11
C LYS A 65 1.41 -11.94 4.79
N ARG A 66 0.24 -12.40 4.38
CA ARG A 66 0.05 -13.13 3.15
C ARG A 66 0.48 -12.31 1.94
N PHE A 67 0.11 -11.04 1.89
CA PHE A 67 0.52 -10.13 0.83
C PHE A 67 2.04 -10.00 0.75
N ARG A 68 2.71 -9.77 1.88
CA ARG A 68 4.17 -9.64 1.93
C ARG A 68 4.87 -10.91 1.44
N GLU A 69 4.36 -12.07 1.83
CA GLU A 69 4.96 -13.35 1.43
C GLU A 69 4.77 -13.63 -0.06
N GLU A 70 3.55 -13.41 -0.58
CA GLU A 70 3.25 -13.72 -1.98
C GLU A 70 3.91 -12.77 -2.97
N TYR A 71 4.11 -11.50 -2.59
CA TYR A 71 4.63 -10.48 -3.49
C TYR A 71 6.01 -9.96 -3.10
N GLN A 72 6.73 -10.67 -2.27
CA GLN A 72 8.02 -10.23 -1.72
C GLN A 72 8.99 -9.78 -2.82
N SER A 73 9.09 -10.50 -3.91
CA SER A 73 10.04 -10.20 -4.99
C SER A 73 9.63 -8.98 -5.84
N GLN A 74 8.35 -8.62 -5.83
CA GLN A 74 7.83 -7.48 -6.58
C GLN A 74 7.84 -6.18 -5.79
N LEU A 75 8.04 -6.23 -4.47
CA LEU A 75 8.00 -5.03 -3.63
C LEU A 75 9.16 -4.09 -3.94
N ARG A 76 8.84 -2.80 -4.02
CA ARG A 76 9.81 -1.70 -4.15
C ARG A 76 9.50 -0.69 -3.06
N LEU A 77 10.39 -0.61 -2.07
CA LEU A 77 10.18 0.22 -0.89
C LEU A 77 10.76 1.60 -1.11
N PHE A 78 10.05 2.61 -0.62
CA PHE A 78 10.55 3.99 -0.61
C PHE A 78 10.45 4.55 0.82
N ASP A 79 11.26 5.56 1.14
CA ASP A 79 11.25 6.20 2.46
C ASP A 79 10.15 7.26 2.55
N ASP A 80 10.38 8.45 2.02
CA ASP A 80 9.42 9.54 2.12
C ASP A 80 8.69 9.82 0.82
N GLU A 81 9.39 9.70 -0.31
CA GLU A 81 8.84 10.06 -1.61
C GLU A 81 9.56 9.29 -2.70
N GLN A 82 8.85 9.00 -3.78
CA GLN A 82 9.45 8.39 -4.97
C GLN A 82 8.69 8.80 -6.21
N GLN A 83 9.43 9.12 -7.27
CA GLN A 83 8.86 9.25 -8.59
C GLN A 83 8.70 7.85 -9.20
N VAL A 84 7.46 7.46 -9.45
CA VAL A 84 7.15 6.14 -10.04
C VAL A 84 7.27 6.16 -11.55
N ALA A 85 6.86 7.27 -12.15
CA ALA A 85 6.90 7.52 -13.58
C ALA A 85 6.90 9.04 -13.79
N PRO A 86 7.20 9.54 -15.01
CA PRO A 86 7.09 10.98 -15.28
C PRO A 86 5.72 11.51 -14.88
N GLY A 87 5.68 12.51 -14.00
CA GLY A 87 4.46 13.12 -13.51
C GLY A 87 3.71 12.31 -12.45
N VAL A 88 4.25 11.19 -12.00
CA VAL A 88 3.61 10.35 -10.98
C VAL A 88 4.54 10.21 -9.78
N VAL A 89 4.15 10.79 -8.65
CA VAL A 89 4.94 10.81 -7.41
C VAL A 89 4.12 10.25 -6.27
N VAL A 90 4.67 9.29 -5.54
CA VAL A 90 4.08 8.79 -4.30
C VAL A 90 4.81 9.43 -3.12
N ARG A 91 4.05 9.87 -2.12
CA ARG A 91 4.59 10.53 -0.93
C ARG A 91 3.95 10.00 0.33
N ARG A 92 4.78 9.63 1.31
CA ARG A 92 4.31 9.18 2.61
C ARG A 92 3.71 10.35 3.40
N THR A 93 2.51 10.15 3.92
CA THR A 93 1.84 11.09 4.82
C THR A 93 1.85 10.59 6.27
N GLY A 94 1.87 9.29 6.46
CA GLY A 94 1.63 8.69 7.76
C GLY A 94 0.17 8.87 8.19
N GLY A 95 -0.10 8.74 9.47
CA GLY A 95 -1.42 9.00 10.05
C GLY A 95 -2.29 7.75 10.13
N HIS A 96 -3.12 7.51 9.14
CA HIS A 96 -4.03 6.37 9.08
C HIS A 96 -3.29 5.04 9.34
N THR A 97 -2.16 4.87 8.69
CA THR A 97 -1.12 3.91 9.06
C THR A 97 0.22 4.62 9.01
N PRO A 98 1.29 4.07 9.66
CA PRO A 98 2.60 4.74 9.67
C PRO A 98 3.18 5.01 8.29
N GLY A 99 2.94 4.11 7.35
CA GLY A 99 3.43 4.24 5.97
C GLY A 99 2.37 4.68 4.97
N HIS A 100 1.21 5.14 5.43
CA HIS A 100 0.17 5.64 4.52
C HIS A 100 0.77 6.68 3.58
N SER A 101 0.38 6.62 2.31
CA SER A 101 0.93 7.48 1.26
C SER A 101 -0.17 7.98 0.34
N VAL A 102 0.10 9.09 -0.31
CA VAL A 102 -0.77 9.65 -1.35
C VAL A 102 -0.02 9.63 -2.69
N VAL A 103 -0.77 9.61 -3.79
CA VAL A 103 -0.19 9.61 -5.12
C VAL A 103 -0.61 10.88 -5.84
N ARG A 104 0.35 11.63 -6.33
CA ARG A 104 0.13 12.85 -7.11
C ARG A 104 0.44 12.59 -8.56
N VAL A 105 -0.50 12.95 -9.43
CA VAL A 105 -0.34 12.86 -10.87
C VAL A 105 -0.42 14.28 -11.44
N ALA A 106 0.58 14.65 -12.22
CA ALA A 106 0.64 15.96 -12.86
C ALA A 106 0.86 15.79 -14.36
N SER A 107 0.09 16.55 -15.16
CA SER A 107 0.23 16.58 -16.61
C SER A 107 -0.12 17.98 -17.10
N GLY A 108 0.84 18.68 -17.72
CA GLY A 108 0.67 20.08 -18.09
C GLY A 108 0.38 20.93 -16.87
N GLY A 109 -0.70 21.70 -16.88
CA GLY A 109 -1.13 22.51 -15.74
C GLY A 109 -2.11 21.79 -14.80
N ASP A 110 -2.46 20.54 -15.08
CA ASP A 110 -3.45 19.79 -14.32
C ASP A 110 -2.78 18.91 -13.28
N ARG A 111 -3.46 18.74 -12.13
CA ARG A 111 -2.98 17.90 -11.01
C ARG A 111 -4.14 17.10 -10.45
N LEU A 112 -3.81 15.86 -10.03
CA LEU A 112 -4.75 14.95 -9.38
C LEU A 112 -4.03 14.28 -8.21
N THR A 113 -4.70 14.15 -7.07
CA THR A 113 -4.16 13.44 -5.91
C THR A 113 -5.10 12.30 -5.53
N PHE A 114 -4.54 11.09 -5.45
CA PHE A 114 -5.20 9.94 -4.87
C PHE A 114 -4.87 9.94 -3.38
N ALA A 115 -5.84 10.28 -2.56
CA ALA A 115 -5.63 10.50 -1.13
C ALA A 115 -5.66 9.23 -0.28
N GLY A 116 -6.12 8.12 -0.84
CA GLY A 116 -6.34 6.90 -0.04
C GLY A 116 -7.23 7.22 1.16
N ASP A 117 -6.79 6.82 2.34
CA ASP A 117 -7.52 7.05 3.59
C ASP A 117 -6.90 8.17 4.44
N ALA A 118 -6.25 9.14 3.79
CA ALA A 118 -5.68 10.29 4.50
C ALA A 118 -6.75 11.17 5.15
N VAL A 119 -7.97 11.14 4.61
CA VAL A 119 -9.11 11.91 5.13
C VAL A 119 -10.28 10.98 5.38
N PHE A 120 -10.87 11.06 6.56
CA PHE A 120 -12.11 10.38 6.92
C PHE A 120 -13.24 11.40 7.09
N ALA A 121 -14.38 11.06 6.55
CA ALA A 121 -15.59 11.82 6.79
C ALA A 121 -16.21 11.46 8.13
#